data_cda8ad4f2994952e6b7ae06e40c4a0d5
#
_entry.id   cda8ad4f2994952e6b7ae06e40c4a0d5
#
_cell.length_a   1.000
_cell.length_b   1.000
_cell.length_c   1.000
_cell.angle_alpha   90.00
_cell.angle_beta   90.00
_cell.angle_gamma   90.00
#
_symmetry.space_group_name_H-M   'P 1'
#
loop_
_entity.id
_entity.type
_entity.pdbx_description
1 polymer ?
#
loop_
_entity_poly.entity_id
_entity_poly.type
_entity_poly.pdbx_seq_one_letter_code
_entity_poly.pdbx_strand_id
1 'polypeptide(L)'
;LMAGTTNAPSAYDPVTQPELAKNRMDWVLTKMLEEKFITKAQYDQAVATPIASMLHVSESPAGCGAAGSAAYFCSYVVNEVLSSENFGPDVASRRQLLTRGGLKITTTLNLQRQSAADNVIQSNVPTGDASGTDTTIASIEPGTGRIQALAQNSNYGDGGPDSSDTQLVYAADAKHGGIELSDGTVGFQPGSTFKALILAEWFKEGNSAGAGLSAVPRTFQWNIPCAPENNDPTWAPKNVDPSLNRSTNVTEATKMSINVAYAEMLSRMDVCAVTNFASSIGVTKADGTPLDARPSIVLGSQNVPPLSMANAYATFASGGKYCK
;
A
#
# COMPACT_ATOMS: atom_id res chain seq x y z
N LEU A 1 6.96 10.52 -42.95
CA LEU A 1 7.10 9.53 -41.89
C LEU A 1 5.71 9.11 -41.36
N MET A 2 4.91 10.00 -40.79
CA MET A 2 3.58 9.70 -40.21
C MET A 2 2.66 8.89 -41.13
N ALA A 3 2.50 9.26 -42.38
CA ALA A 3 1.68 8.54 -43.37
C ALA A 3 2.19 7.11 -43.64
N GLY A 4 3.49 6.88 -43.54
CA GLY A 4 4.09 5.55 -43.65
C GLY A 4 3.78 4.66 -42.45
N THR A 5 3.84 5.23 -41.25
CA THR A 5 3.62 4.49 -39.98
C THR A 5 2.19 4.03 -39.81
N THR A 6 1.18 4.78 -40.34
CA THR A 6 -0.24 4.39 -40.20
C THR A 6 -0.60 3.06 -40.85
N ASN A 7 0.17 2.56 -41.81
CA ASN A 7 -0.09 1.27 -42.48
C ASN A 7 0.16 0.07 -41.57
N ALA A 8 1.20 0.11 -40.75
CA ALA A 8 1.52 -0.92 -39.74
C ALA A 8 2.34 -0.26 -38.62
N PRO A 9 1.67 0.34 -37.61
CA PRO A 9 2.33 1.18 -36.62
C PRO A 9 3.50 0.51 -35.86
N SER A 10 3.32 -0.74 -35.44
CA SER A 10 4.36 -1.49 -34.75
C SER A 10 5.53 -1.92 -35.66
N ALA A 11 5.28 -2.22 -36.93
CA ALA A 11 6.33 -2.64 -37.86
C ALA A 11 7.14 -1.47 -38.38
N TYR A 12 6.55 -0.28 -38.44
CA TYR A 12 7.18 0.96 -38.91
C TYR A 12 7.36 2.01 -37.81
N ASP A 13 7.46 1.53 -36.57
CA ASP A 13 7.74 2.40 -35.43
C ASP A 13 9.14 3.02 -35.59
N PRO A 14 9.26 4.36 -35.72
CA PRO A 14 10.55 4.99 -35.98
C PRO A 14 11.49 4.98 -34.76
N VAL A 15 10.99 4.66 -33.58
CA VAL A 15 11.78 4.54 -32.34
C VAL A 15 12.41 3.15 -32.23
N THR A 16 11.59 2.10 -32.39
CA THR A 16 12.03 0.71 -32.21
C THR A 16 12.50 0.04 -33.52
N GLN A 17 12.06 0.53 -34.68
CA GLN A 17 12.38 -0.01 -36.01
C GLN A 17 12.76 1.11 -37.02
N PRO A 18 13.83 1.91 -36.71
CA PRO A 18 14.16 3.11 -37.49
C PRO A 18 14.45 2.85 -38.96
N GLU A 19 15.09 1.72 -39.27
CA GLU A 19 15.41 1.35 -40.66
C GLU A 19 14.15 1.01 -41.47
N LEU A 20 13.26 0.21 -40.90
CA LEU A 20 11.99 -0.13 -41.56
C LEU A 20 11.10 1.10 -41.73
N ALA A 21 11.06 1.96 -40.73
CA ALA A 21 10.35 3.25 -40.81
C ALA A 21 10.93 4.14 -41.92
N LYS A 22 12.27 4.20 -42.03
CA LYS A 22 12.96 4.96 -43.09
C LYS A 22 12.61 4.44 -44.49
N ASN A 23 12.74 3.14 -44.69
CA ASN A 23 12.41 2.51 -45.98
C ASN A 23 10.94 2.75 -46.36
N ARG A 24 10.02 2.69 -45.41
CA ARG A 24 8.61 2.97 -45.63
C ARG A 24 8.36 4.45 -45.95
N MET A 25 9.04 5.36 -45.26
CA MET A 25 8.98 6.80 -45.53
C MET A 25 9.48 7.09 -46.95
N ASP A 26 10.61 6.54 -47.35
CA ASP A 26 11.19 6.77 -48.66
C ASP A 26 10.30 6.24 -49.80
N TRP A 27 9.65 5.10 -49.57
CA TRP A 27 8.63 4.59 -50.50
C TRP A 27 7.45 5.56 -50.64
N VAL A 28 6.95 6.12 -49.57
CA VAL A 28 5.86 7.13 -49.60
C VAL A 28 6.32 8.38 -50.33
N LEU A 29 7.53 8.89 -50.05
CA LEU A 29 8.10 10.04 -50.72
C LEU A 29 8.28 9.81 -52.22
N THR A 30 8.66 8.62 -52.63
CA THR A 30 8.75 8.24 -54.05
C THR A 30 7.40 8.32 -54.71
N LYS A 31 6.35 7.80 -54.09
CA LYS A 31 4.98 7.94 -54.66
C LYS A 31 4.50 9.37 -54.73
N MET A 32 4.82 10.18 -53.73
CA MET A 32 4.51 11.62 -53.74
C MET A 32 5.22 12.36 -54.85
N LEU A 33 6.45 11.98 -55.20
CA LEU A 33 7.18 12.54 -56.35
C LEU A 33 6.57 12.08 -57.68
N GLU A 34 6.27 10.80 -57.84
CA GLU A 34 5.63 10.22 -59.02
C GLU A 34 4.30 10.94 -59.34
N GLU A 35 3.48 11.16 -58.30
CA GLU A 35 2.17 11.83 -58.40
C GLU A 35 2.30 13.38 -58.40
N LYS A 36 3.52 13.93 -58.43
CA LYS A 36 3.81 15.39 -58.49
C LYS A 36 3.28 16.19 -57.28
N PHE A 37 3.07 15.54 -56.13
CA PHE A 37 2.75 16.24 -54.87
C PHE A 37 3.95 16.97 -54.29
N ILE A 38 5.17 16.55 -54.61
CA ILE A 38 6.42 17.19 -54.20
C ILE A 38 7.37 17.32 -55.39
N THR A 39 8.25 18.32 -55.35
CA THR A 39 9.33 18.50 -56.33
C THR A 39 10.51 17.56 -56.07
N LYS A 40 11.35 17.36 -57.08
CA LYS A 40 12.57 16.56 -56.94
C LYS A 40 13.49 17.10 -55.84
N ALA A 41 13.63 18.42 -55.72
CA ALA A 41 14.43 19.03 -54.66
C ALA A 41 13.87 18.75 -53.27
N GLN A 42 12.55 18.80 -53.09
CA GLN A 42 11.90 18.45 -51.83
C GLN A 42 12.04 16.96 -51.50
N TYR A 43 11.96 16.09 -52.50
CA TYR A 43 12.21 14.64 -52.32
C TYR A 43 13.65 14.40 -51.85
N ASP A 44 14.65 14.95 -52.55
CA ASP A 44 16.07 14.72 -52.19
C ASP A 44 16.38 15.22 -50.78
N GLN A 45 15.86 16.36 -50.41
CA GLN A 45 16.03 16.90 -49.04
C GLN A 45 15.37 16.00 -48.01
N ALA A 46 14.11 15.50 -48.25
CA ALA A 46 13.41 14.67 -47.31
C ALA A 46 14.06 13.28 -47.12
N VAL A 47 14.52 12.66 -48.23
CA VAL A 47 15.22 11.37 -48.19
C VAL A 47 16.55 11.49 -47.47
N ALA A 48 17.28 12.62 -47.64
CA ALA A 48 18.56 12.87 -46.95
C ALA A 48 18.41 13.15 -45.45
N THR A 49 17.18 13.44 -44.98
CA THR A 49 16.97 13.78 -43.57
C THR A 49 16.94 12.50 -42.70
N PRO A 50 17.82 12.36 -41.71
CA PRO A 50 17.82 11.22 -40.79
C PRO A 50 16.56 11.15 -39.94
N ILE A 51 15.99 9.96 -39.73
CA ILE A 51 14.79 9.77 -38.90
C ILE A 51 15.00 10.33 -37.51
N ALA A 52 16.14 10.06 -36.88
CA ALA A 52 16.45 10.53 -35.54
C ALA A 52 16.34 12.05 -35.34
N SER A 53 16.62 12.84 -36.42
CA SER A 53 16.49 14.30 -36.38
C SER A 53 15.04 14.79 -36.49
N MET A 54 14.12 13.92 -36.89
CA MET A 54 12.68 14.22 -37.01
C MET A 54 11.88 13.82 -35.77
N LEU A 55 12.50 13.03 -34.88
CA LEU A 55 11.82 12.50 -33.71
C LEU A 55 11.98 13.45 -32.52
N HIS A 56 10.88 13.85 -31.96
CA HIS A 56 10.79 14.53 -30.68
C HIS A 56 10.05 13.59 -29.72
N VAL A 57 10.74 12.50 -29.34
CA VAL A 57 10.17 11.49 -28.44
C VAL A 57 10.11 12.08 -27.04
N SER A 58 8.91 12.23 -26.52
CA SER A 58 8.67 12.45 -25.11
C SER A 58 7.95 11.22 -24.57
N GLU A 59 8.55 10.52 -23.63
CA GLU A 59 7.85 9.50 -22.89
C GLU A 59 6.81 10.22 -22.02
N SER A 60 5.54 10.03 -22.37
CA SER A 60 4.47 10.39 -21.45
C SER A 60 4.50 9.36 -20.33
N PRO A 61 4.71 9.78 -19.07
CA PRO A 61 4.56 8.85 -17.95
C PRO A 61 3.19 8.20 -18.06
N ALA A 62 3.14 6.90 -18.27
CA ALA A 62 1.90 6.15 -18.37
C ALA A 62 1.37 5.80 -16.98
N GLY A 63 0.04 5.79 -16.82
CA GLY A 63 -0.58 5.34 -15.59
C GLY A 63 -0.24 6.22 -14.37
N CYS A 64 -0.13 5.59 -13.21
CA CYS A 64 0.10 6.30 -11.94
C CYS A 64 1.49 6.91 -11.80
N GLY A 65 2.49 6.48 -12.58
CA GLY A 65 3.82 7.12 -12.59
C GLY A 65 3.78 8.61 -12.94
N ALA A 66 2.80 9.03 -13.75
CA ALA A 66 2.56 10.44 -14.07
C ALA A 66 2.16 11.32 -12.87
N ALA A 67 1.70 10.71 -11.77
CA ALA A 67 1.22 11.42 -10.58
C ALA A 67 2.35 11.86 -9.63
N GLY A 68 3.61 11.53 -9.92
CA GLY A 68 4.76 11.92 -9.09
C GLY A 68 4.61 11.41 -7.64
N SER A 69 4.71 12.30 -6.66
CA SER A 69 4.56 11.96 -5.24
C SER A 69 3.21 11.32 -4.88
N ALA A 70 2.18 11.47 -5.72
CA ALA A 70 0.88 10.85 -5.54
C ALA A 70 0.74 9.50 -6.24
N ALA A 71 1.81 8.92 -6.78
CA ALA A 71 1.76 7.69 -7.58
C ALA A 71 1.17 6.49 -6.81
N TYR A 72 1.56 6.30 -5.56
CA TYR A 72 1.02 5.22 -4.70
C TYR A 72 -0.45 5.45 -4.35
N PHE A 73 -0.82 6.69 -4.08
CA PHE A 73 -2.23 7.03 -3.88
C PHE A 73 -3.06 6.78 -5.15
N CYS A 74 -2.53 7.15 -6.31
CA CYS A 74 -3.14 6.83 -7.61
C CYS A 74 -3.30 5.32 -7.78
N SER A 75 -2.27 4.52 -7.47
CA SER A 75 -2.32 3.06 -7.56
C SER A 75 -3.41 2.49 -6.64
N TYR A 76 -3.50 2.98 -5.42
CA TYR A 76 -4.58 2.62 -4.50
C TYR A 76 -5.97 2.87 -5.12
N VAL A 77 -6.19 4.07 -5.69
CA VAL A 77 -7.47 4.44 -6.33
C VAL A 77 -7.77 3.58 -7.56
N VAL A 78 -6.77 3.30 -8.39
CA VAL A 78 -6.92 2.39 -9.55
C VAL A 78 -7.35 1.01 -9.08
N ASN A 79 -6.71 0.47 -8.05
CA ASN A 79 -7.05 -0.83 -7.49
C ASN A 79 -8.44 -0.85 -6.83
N GLU A 80 -8.87 0.24 -6.17
CA GLU A 80 -10.25 0.37 -5.68
C GLU A 80 -11.26 0.25 -6.84
N VAL A 81 -11.03 0.96 -7.95
CA VAL A 81 -11.91 0.85 -9.14
C VAL A 81 -11.90 -0.57 -9.70
N LEU A 82 -10.72 -1.21 -9.80
CA LEU A 82 -10.58 -2.55 -10.36
C LEU A 82 -11.20 -3.64 -9.47
N SER A 83 -11.28 -3.42 -8.17
CA SER A 83 -11.76 -4.40 -7.19
C SER A 83 -13.23 -4.21 -6.79
N SER A 84 -13.81 -3.04 -7.01
CA SER A 84 -15.18 -2.73 -6.59
C SER A 84 -16.21 -2.97 -7.71
N GLU A 85 -17.22 -3.79 -7.43
CA GLU A 85 -18.33 -4.11 -8.35
C GLU A 85 -19.17 -2.87 -8.71
N ASN A 86 -19.08 -1.78 -7.93
CA ASN A 86 -19.75 -0.52 -8.24
C ASN A 86 -19.31 0.07 -9.59
N PHE A 87 -18.13 -0.30 -10.10
CA PHE A 87 -17.57 0.19 -11.35
C PHE A 87 -17.74 -0.76 -12.54
N GLY A 88 -18.39 -1.90 -12.35
CA GLY A 88 -18.67 -2.87 -13.41
C GLY A 88 -18.65 -4.32 -12.93
N PRO A 89 -19.27 -5.24 -13.70
CA PRO A 89 -19.49 -6.62 -13.27
C PRO A 89 -18.21 -7.44 -13.15
N ASP A 90 -17.19 -7.13 -13.93
CA ASP A 90 -15.92 -7.86 -13.97
C ASP A 90 -14.72 -6.91 -14.12
N VAL A 91 -13.52 -7.44 -13.86
CA VAL A 91 -12.27 -6.68 -13.91
C VAL A 91 -11.98 -6.12 -15.31
N ALA A 92 -12.36 -6.83 -16.38
CA ALA A 92 -12.13 -6.40 -17.75
C ALA A 92 -12.97 -5.15 -18.06
N SER A 93 -14.26 -5.15 -17.70
CA SER A 93 -15.16 -4.00 -17.82
C SER A 93 -14.66 -2.80 -17.03
N ARG A 94 -14.22 -3.00 -15.79
CA ARG A 94 -13.66 -1.97 -14.92
C ARG A 94 -12.35 -1.39 -15.47
N ARG A 95 -11.48 -2.23 -16.03
CA ARG A 95 -10.27 -1.79 -16.73
C ARG A 95 -10.59 -0.99 -17.98
N GLN A 96 -11.60 -1.41 -18.75
CA GLN A 96 -12.06 -0.67 -19.92
C GLN A 96 -12.62 0.70 -19.52
N LEU A 97 -13.36 0.79 -18.43
CA LEU A 97 -13.86 2.05 -17.87
C LEU A 97 -12.71 3.01 -17.55
N LEU A 98 -11.65 2.53 -16.89
CA LEU A 98 -10.46 3.35 -16.57
C LEU A 98 -9.72 3.83 -17.82
N THR A 99 -9.58 2.98 -18.84
CA THR A 99 -8.73 3.28 -20.01
C THR A 99 -9.46 4.01 -21.14
N ARG A 100 -10.78 3.89 -21.23
CA ARG A 100 -11.59 4.40 -22.35
C ARG A 100 -12.76 5.27 -21.90
N GLY A 101 -13.06 5.30 -20.61
CA GLY A 101 -14.26 5.94 -20.08
C GLY A 101 -14.17 7.46 -19.94
N GLY A 102 -13.02 8.09 -20.13
CA GLY A 102 -12.82 9.54 -19.96
C GLY A 102 -13.16 10.02 -18.55
N LEU A 103 -12.90 9.20 -17.52
CA LEU A 103 -13.28 9.49 -16.14
C LEU A 103 -12.51 10.67 -15.55
N LYS A 104 -13.21 11.48 -14.78
CA LYS A 104 -12.63 12.42 -13.82
C LYS A 104 -12.88 11.88 -12.41
N ILE A 105 -11.83 11.37 -11.79
CA ILE A 105 -11.90 10.82 -10.41
C ILE A 105 -11.44 11.90 -9.44
N THR A 106 -12.33 12.35 -8.56
CA THR A 106 -12.00 13.27 -7.47
C THR A 106 -11.69 12.44 -6.23
N THR A 107 -10.52 12.67 -5.64
CA THR A 107 -10.03 11.91 -4.48
C THR A 107 -9.95 12.78 -3.23
N THR A 108 -9.60 12.16 -2.10
CA THR A 108 -9.40 12.81 -0.80
C THR A 108 -7.94 13.18 -0.53
N LEU A 109 -7.04 12.97 -1.51
CA LEU A 109 -5.63 13.32 -1.40
C LEU A 109 -5.43 14.79 -1.03
N ASN A 110 -4.62 15.05 -0.03
CA ASN A 110 -4.17 16.38 0.35
C ASN A 110 -2.70 16.54 0.00
N LEU A 111 -2.39 17.34 -1.01
CA LEU A 111 -1.02 17.49 -1.53
C LEU A 111 -0.04 18.03 -0.50
N GLN A 112 -0.48 18.88 0.44
CA GLN A 112 0.40 19.37 1.50
C GLN A 112 0.76 18.26 2.49
N ARG A 113 -0.22 17.43 2.87
CA ARG A 113 0.03 16.27 3.74
C ARG A 113 0.87 15.21 3.05
N GLN A 114 0.62 14.98 1.75
CA GLN A 114 1.45 14.07 0.95
C GLN A 114 2.90 14.54 0.93
N SER A 115 3.14 15.80 0.57
CA SER A 115 4.49 16.35 0.53
C SER A 115 5.18 16.33 1.92
N ALA A 116 4.43 16.58 3.00
CA ALA A 116 4.98 16.49 4.35
C ALA A 116 5.37 15.05 4.71
N ALA A 117 4.54 14.05 4.34
CA ALA A 117 4.83 12.64 4.58
C ALA A 117 6.07 12.18 3.77
N ASP A 118 6.14 12.55 2.49
CA ASP A 118 7.30 12.24 1.63
C ASP A 118 8.59 12.84 2.20
N ASN A 119 8.55 14.12 2.62
CA ASN A 119 9.71 14.79 3.20
C ASN A 119 10.20 14.11 4.49
N VAL A 120 9.26 13.68 5.36
CA VAL A 120 9.61 12.97 6.60
C VAL A 120 10.26 11.63 6.29
N ILE A 121 9.71 10.86 5.34
CA ILE A 121 10.28 9.59 4.91
C ILE A 121 11.70 9.82 4.36
N GLN A 122 11.86 10.71 3.39
CA GLN A 122 13.17 10.94 2.76
C GLN A 122 14.22 11.49 3.72
N SER A 123 13.79 12.18 4.78
CA SER A 123 14.72 12.70 5.80
C SER A 123 15.17 11.65 6.82
N ASN A 124 14.40 10.57 7.03
CA ASN A 124 14.67 9.59 8.08
C ASN A 124 15.06 8.21 7.53
N VAL A 125 14.38 7.74 6.50
CA VAL A 125 14.65 6.45 5.84
C VAL A 125 14.47 6.68 4.33
N PRO A 126 15.47 7.27 3.65
CA PRO A 126 15.36 7.62 2.23
C PRO A 126 15.23 6.39 1.34
N THR A 127 14.79 6.62 0.11
CA THR A 127 14.79 5.58 -0.92
C THR A 127 16.21 5.01 -1.09
N GLY A 128 16.33 3.68 -1.02
CA GLY A 128 17.61 2.99 -1.09
C GLY A 128 18.45 3.10 0.19
N ASP A 129 17.83 3.37 1.36
CA ASP A 129 18.52 3.40 2.64
C ASP A 129 19.31 2.12 2.88
N ALA A 130 20.55 2.27 3.37
CA ALA A 130 21.49 1.16 3.57
C ALA A 130 21.03 0.11 4.61
N SER A 131 20.05 0.44 5.46
CA SER A 131 19.45 -0.53 6.38
C SER A 131 18.56 -1.57 5.68
N GLY A 132 18.15 -1.32 4.43
CA GLY A 132 17.18 -2.14 3.70
C GLY A 132 15.77 -2.09 4.31
N THR A 133 15.48 -1.08 5.13
CA THR A 133 14.18 -0.95 5.80
C THR A 133 13.17 -0.30 4.89
N ASP A 134 12.05 -1.01 4.64
CA ASP A 134 10.87 -0.43 4.02
C ASP A 134 10.07 0.37 5.04
N THR A 135 9.59 1.54 4.64
CA THR A 135 8.76 2.39 5.50
C THR A 135 7.61 3.02 4.73
N THR A 136 6.50 3.28 5.44
CA THR A 136 5.33 3.93 4.86
C THR A 136 4.65 4.84 5.88
N ILE A 137 4.01 5.88 5.36
CA ILE A 137 3.12 6.77 6.13
C ILE A 137 1.74 6.77 5.48
N ALA A 138 0.72 6.42 6.28
CA ALA A 138 -0.68 6.58 5.92
C ALA A 138 -1.33 7.64 6.80
N SER A 139 -1.99 8.62 6.20
CA SER A 139 -2.71 9.68 6.91
C SER A 139 -4.21 9.59 6.64
N ILE A 140 -4.99 9.44 7.70
CA ILE A 140 -6.46 9.35 7.65
C ILE A 140 -7.08 10.48 8.49
N GLU A 141 -8.17 11.05 7.98
CA GLU A 141 -8.96 12.05 8.70
C GLU A 141 -9.95 11.35 9.64
N PRO A 142 -9.81 11.53 10.96
CA PRO A 142 -10.73 10.94 11.94
C PRO A 142 -12.18 11.33 11.70
N GLY A 143 -13.09 10.38 11.89
CA GLY A 143 -14.53 10.57 11.75
C GLY A 143 -15.06 10.65 10.33
N THR A 144 -14.18 10.65 9.32
CA THR A 144 -14.56 10.63 7.90
C THR A 144 -14.00 9.43 7.13
N GLY A 145 -12.90 8.83 7.59
CA GLY A 145 -12.20 7.75 6.90
C GLY A 145 -11.43 8.20 5.65
N ARG A 146 -11.36 9.50 5.37
CA ARG A 146 -10.67 10.02 4.18
C ARG A 146 -9.18 9.80 4.27
N ILE A 147 -8.62 9.05 3.33
CA ILE A 147 -7.17 8.90 3.18
C ILE A 147 -6.64 10.20 2.58
N GLN A 148 -5.72 10.86 3.27
CA GLN A 148 -5.21 12.17 2.89
C GLN A 148 -3.76 12.13 2.39
N ALA A 149 -3.00 11.09 2.72
CA ALA A 149 -1.67 10.83 2.17
C ALA A 149 -1.34 9.33 2.26
N LEU A 150 -0.59 8.87 1.26
CA LEU A 150 0.07 7.56 1.24
C LEU A 150 1.49 7.77 0.69
N ALA A 151 2.48 7.64 1.54
CA ALA A 151 3.89 7.84 1.20
C ALA A 151 4.71 6.62 1.59
N GLN A 152 5.78 6.34 0.85
CA GLN A 152 6.72 5.26 1.14
C GLN A 152 8.11 5.56 0.59
N ASN A 153 9.14 4.84 1.08
CA ASN A 153 10.54 5.07 0.72
C ASN A 153 11.02 4.31 -0.53
N SER A 154 10.15 4.11 -1.49
CA SER A 154 10.49 3.52 -2.79
C SER A 154 10.12 4.45 -3.94
N ASN A 155 10.71 4.25 -5.12
CA ASN A 155 10.26 4.92 -6.33
C ASN A 155 9.10 4.14 -6.95
N TYR A 156 8.20 4.86 -7.61
CA TYR A 156 7.11 4.21 -8.33
C TYR A 156 7.58 3.77 -9.72
N GLY A 157 7.60 2.47 -9.97
CA GLY A 157 8.08 1.92 -11.24
C GLY A 157 7.97 0.39 -11.31
N ASP A 158 8.31 -0.16 -12.47
CA ASP A 158 8.25 -1.61 -12.77
C ASP A 158 9.48 -2.39 -12.26
N GLY A 159 10.19 -1.89 -11.31
CA GLY A 159 11.41 -2.37 -10.68
C GLY A 159 12.07 -3.64 -11.25
N GLY A 160 13.34 -3.56 -11.61
CA GLY A 160 14.15 -4.74 -11.85
C GLY A 160 14.60 -5.39 -10.53
N PRO A 161 15.20 -6.58 -10.57
CA PRO A 161 15.56 -7.35 -9.37
C PRO A 161 16.49 -6.64 -8.37
N ASP A 162 17.20 -5.59 -8.81
CA ASP A 162 18.11 -4.80 -7.98
C ASP A 162 17.63 -3.33 -7.82
N SER A 163 16.37 -3.05 -8.13
CA SER A 163 15.80 -1.69 -8.12
C SER A 163 14.98 -1.45 -6.86
N SER A 164 15.05 -0.23 -6.31
CA SER A 164 14.12 0.27 -5.28
C SER A 164 12.76 0.68 -5.84
N ASP A 165 12.54 0.47 -7.15
CA ASP A 165 11.30 0.83 -7.81
C ASP A 165 10.26 -0.26 -7.60
N THR A 166 9.03 0.13 -7.28
CA THR A 166 7.91 -0.79 -7.11
C THR A 166 6.57 -0.11 -7.39
N GLN A 167 5.57 -0.89 -7.80
CA GLN A 167 4.18 -0.44 -7.86
C GLN A 167 3.36 -0.87 -6.64
N LEU A 168 3.97 -1.62 -5.71
CA LEU A 168 3.33 -2.07 -4.48
C LEU A 168 3.04 -0.89 -3.56
N VAL A 169 1.85 -0.85 -3.00
CA VAL A 169 1.43 0.17 -2.02
C VAL A 169 1.62 -0.40 -0.62
N TYR A 170 2.73 -0.09 0.03
CA TYR A 170 3.13 -0.69 1.31
C TYR A 170 2.10 -0.52 2.44
N ALA A 171 1.31 0.55 2.40
CA ALA A 171 0.30 0.81 3.40
C ALA A 171 -1.00 0.02 3.19
N ALA A 172 -1.24 -0.51 1.98
CA ALA A 172 -2.52 -1.06 1.56
C ALA A 172 -2.66 -2.56 1.83
N ASP A 173 -3.89 -3.05 1.75
CA ASP A 173 -4.22 -4.47 1.68
C ASP A 173 -3.95 -5.04 0.27
N ALA A 174 -4.05 -6.37 0.12
CA ALA A 174 -3.81 -7.07 -1.14
C ALA A 174 -4.75 -6.58 -2.26
N LYS A 175 -6.01 -6.26 -1.91
CA LYS A 175 -7.02 -5.76 -2.84
C LYS A 175 -6.62 -4.41 -3.46
N HIS A 176 -5.90 -3.57 -2.71
CA HIS A 176 -5.48 -2.23 -3.11
C HIS A 176 -3.99 -2.14 -3.48
N GLY A 177 -3.37 -3.27 -3.82
CA GLY A 177 -2.00 -3.32 -4.29
C GLY A 177 -0.96 -3.38 -3.17
N GLY A 178 -1.34 -3.87 -1.99
CA GLY A 178 -0.42 -4.09 -0.89
C GLY A 178 0.67 -5.11 -1.18
N ILE A 179 1.74 -5.07 -0.38
CA ILE A 179 2.91 -5.93 -0.51
C ILE A 179 2.56 -7.38 -0.15
N GLU A 180 2.94 -8.30 -1.01
CA GLU A 180 2.97 -9.73 -0.74
C GLU A 180 4.42 -10.12 -0.41
N LEU A 181 4.67 -10.57 0.82
CA LEU A 181 5.99 -11.03 1.24
C LEU A 181 6.29 -12.41 0.64
N SER A 182 7.56 -12.80 0.62
CA SER A 182 8.03 -14.06 0.02
C SER A 182 7.42 -15.33 0.63
N ASP A 183 6.82 -15.23 1.82
CA ASP A 183 6.10 -16.31 2.51
C ASP A 183 4.59 -16.31 2.22
N GLY A 184 4.11 -15.48 1.29
CA GLY A 184 2.69 -15.32 0.95
C GLY A 184 1.91 -14.45 1.94
N THR A 185 2.57 -13.83 2.92
CA THR A 185 1.93 -12.89 3.85
C THR A 185 1.94 -11.48 3.27
N VAL A 186 0.93 -10.70 3.61
CA VAL A 186 0.77 -9.31 3.16
C VAL A 186 0.64 -8.38 4.36
N GLY A 187 1.26 -7.19 4.28
CA GLY A 187 1.25 -6.20 5.35
C GLY A 187 2.43 -6.34 6.32
N PHE A 188 2.33 -5.70 7.48
CA PHE A 188 3.39 -5.60 8.47
C PHE A 188 2.87 -5.98 9.86
N GLN A 189 3.75 -6.53 10.69
CA GLN A 189 3.41 -6.76 12.09
C GLN A 189 3.22 -5.42 12.81
N PRO A 190 2.03 -5.15 13.38
CA PRO A 190 1.77 -3.88 14.08
C PRO A 190 2.55 -3.77 15.39
N GLY A 191 3.08 -4.86 15.91
CA GLY A 191 3.81 -4.85 17.16
C GLY A 191 2.98 -4.28 18.30
N SER A 192 3.60 -3.52 19.19
CA SER A 192 2.94 -2.93 20.36
C SER A 192 1.83 -1.92 20.04
N THR A 193 1.67 -1.47 18.79
CA THR A 193 0.53 -0.64 18.42
C THR A 193 -0.79 -1.40 18.53
N PHE A 194 -0.76 -2.72 18.40
CA PHE A 194 -1.93 -3.58 18.59
C PHE A 194 -2.48 -3.55 20.03
N LYS A 195 -1.67 -3.20 21.02
CA LYS A 195 -2.08 -3.12 22.43
C LYS A 195 -3.24 -2.15 22.67
N ALA A 196 -3.40 -1.13 21.82
CA ALA A 196 -4.54 -0.22 21.90
C ALA A 196 -5.88 -0.92 21.67
N LEU A 197 -5.91 -1.96 20.80
CA LEU A 197 -7.11 -2.73 20.54
C LEU A 197 -7.46 -3.63 21.73
N ILE A 198 -6.46 -4.24 22.36
CA ILE A 198 -6.62 -5.03 23.57
C ILE A 198 -7.15 -4.15 24.71
N LEU A 199 -6.58 -2.96 24.86
CA LEU A 199 -7.04 -1.99 25.88
C LEU A 199 -8.48 -1.55 25.63
N ALA A 200 -8.89 -1.34 24.38
CA ALA A 200 -10.26 -0.97 24.06
C ALA A 200 -11.23 -2.08 24.42
N GLU A 201 -10.94 -3.34 24.10
CA GLU A 201 -11.78 -4.48 24.46
C GLU A 201 -11.79 -4.68 25.99
N TRP A 202 -10.65 -4.48 26.68
CA TRP A 202 -10.58 -4.49 28.16
C TRP A 202 -11.58 -3.52 28.79
N PHE A 203 -11.67 -2.30 28.28
CA PHE A 203 -12.63 -1.31 28.77
C PHE A 203 -14.07 -1.63 28.37
N LYS A 204 -14.29 -2.18 27.19
CA LYS A 204 -15.58 -2.62 26.70
C LYS A 204 -16.17 -3.75 27.57
N GLU A 205 -15.32 -4.62 28.11
CA GLU A 205 -15.70 -5.62 29.11
C GLU A 205 -15.96 -5.04 30.53
N GLY A 206 -15.83 -3.72 30.70
CA GLY A 206 -16.07 -3.03 31.97
C GLY A 206 -14.88 -3.04 32.94
N ASN A 207 -13.72 -3.43 32.49
CA ASN A 207 -12.52 -3.50 33.33
C ASN A 207 -11.90 -2.11 33.58
N SER A 208 -11.18 -1.94 34.70
CA SER A 208 -10.63 -0.65 35.12
C SER A 208 -9.21 -0.40 34.58
N ALA A 209 -8.89 0.90 34.29
CA ALA A 209 -7.53 1.37 34.03
C ALA A 209 -6.60 1.21 35.23
N GLY A 210 -7.15 1.20 36.46
CA GLY A 210 -6.42 0.99 37.70
C GLY A 210 -6.23 -0.47 38.10
N ALA A 211 -6.73 -1.44 37.31
CA ALA A 211 -6.64 -2.84 37.64
C ALA A 211 -5.18 -3.29 37.83
N GLY A 212 -4.92 -3.98 38.94
CA GLY A 212 -3.58 -4.49 39.28
C GLY A 212 -3.17 -5.65 38.37
N LEU A 213 -1.93 -5.61 37.91
CA LEU A 213 -1.31 -6.60 37.03
C LEU A 213 0.06 -7.00 37.56
N SER A 214 0.52 -8.20 37.20
CA SER A 214 1.90 -8.60 37.40
C SER A 214 2.63 -8.65 36.06
N ALA A 215 3.74 -7.94 35.96
CA ALA A 215 4.60 -7.98 34.79
C ALA A 215 5.79 -8.97 34.95
N VAL A 216 5.73 -9.86 35.91
CA VAL A 216 6.74 -10.93 36.10
C VAL A 216 6.53 -12.00 35.02
N PRO A 217 7.56 -12.33 34.22
CA PRO A 217 7.48 -13.35 33.17
C PRO A 217 7.03 -14.71 33.72
N ARG A 218 6.03 -15.29 33.08
CA ARG A 218 5.47 -16.61 33.37
C ARG A 218 4.67 -17.14 32.20
N THR A 219 4.22 -18.36 32.25
CA THR A 219 3.20 -18.94 31.39
C THR A 219 1.82 -18.49 31.84
N PHE A 220 0.85 -18.53 30.94
CA PHE A 220 -0.53 -18.14 31.17
C PHE A 220 -1.50 -19.24 30.71
N GLN A 221 -2.67 -19.28 31.28
CA GLN A 221 -3.82 -20.02 30.73
C GLN A 221 -4.62 -19.06 29.85
N TRP A 222 -4.86 -19.47 28.64
CA TRP A 222 -5.54 -18.61 27.65
C TRP A 222 -7.00 -19.04 27.46
N ASN A 223 -7.88 -18.08 27.32
CA ASN A 223 -9.28 -18.33 26.96
C ASN A 223 -9.47 -18.05 25.45
N ILE A 224 -9.50 -19.12 24.65
CA ILE A 224 -9.65 -19.07 23.17
C ILE A 224 -10.74 -20.02 22.72
N PRO A 225 -12.02 -19.72 23.03
CA PRO A 225 -13.12 -20.68 22.77
C PRO A 225 -13.39 -20.90 21.28
N CYS A 226 -13.08 -19.94 20.41
CA CYS A 226 -13.27 -20.04 18.95
C CYS A 226 -12.17 -20.83 18.23
N ALA A 227 -11.01 -21.03 18.86
CA ALA A 227 -9.86 -21.71 18.28
C ALA A 227 -9.02 -22.38 19.40
N PRO A 228 -9.57 -23.39 20.10
CA PRO A 228 -8.89 -24.01 21.23
C PRO A 228 -7.55 -24.66 20.85
N GLU A 229 -7.38 -25.06 19.60
CA GLU A 229 -6.14 -25.59 19.02
C GLU A 229 -5.00 -24.58 19.00
N ASN A 230 -5.30 -23.28 19.03
CA ASN A 230 -4.31 -22.20 19.08
C ASN A 230 -3.83 -21.90 20.51
N ASN A 231 -4.35 -22.60 21.51
CA ASN A 231 -3.92 -22.42 22.89
C ASN A 231 -2.50 -22.99 23.09
N ASP A 232 -1.55 -22.09 23.39
CA ASP A 232 -0.18 -22.48 23.76
C ASP A 232 0.08 -22.13 25.24
N PRO A 233 -0.16 -23.08 26.16
CA PRO A 233 0.07 -22.87 27.59
C PRO A 233 1.55 -22.81 27.97
N THR A 234 2.45 -23.11 27.04
CA THR A 234 3.91 -23.10 27.28
C THR A 234 4.53 -21.75 26.94
N TRP A 235 3.83 -20.91 26.17
CA TRP A 235 4.33 -19.60 25.77
C TRP A 235 4.45 -18.64 26.96
N ALA A 236 5.68 -18.18 27.20
CA ALA A 236 6.04 -17.27 28.29
C ALA A 236 6.65 -15.98 27.71
N PRO A 237 5.84 -14.91 27.51
CA PRO A 237 6.34 -13.65 26.99
C PRO A 237 7.32 -12.99 27.99
N LYS A 238 8.24 -12.18 27.45
CA LYS A 238 9.22 -11.41 28.21
C LYS A 238 9.05 -9.91 27.97
N ASN A 239 9.40 -9.12 28.97
CA ASN A 239 9.54 -7.69 28.80
C ASN A 239 10.87 -7.37 28.11
N VAL A 240 10.90 -6.29 27.33
CA VAL A 240 12.14 -5.79 26.70
C VAL A 240 13.10 -5.30 27.79
N ASP A 241 12.58 -4.58 28.79
CA ASP A 241 13.33 -4.11 29.94
C ASP A 241 13.01 -5.00 31.16
N PRO A 242 13.97 -5.79 31.67
CA PRO A 242 13.79 -6.61 32.86
C PRO A 242 13.48 -5.85 34.14
N SER A 243 13.79 -4.55 34.23
CA SER A 243 13.44 -3.72 35.39
C SER A 243 11.92 -3.54 35.55
N LEU A 244 11.15 -3.82 34.50
CA LEU A 244 9.70 -3.79 34.51
C LEU A 244 9.06 -5.11 34.99
N ASN A 245 9.86 -6.12 35.38
CA ASN A 245 9.38 -7.39 35.92
C ASN A 245 8.85 -7.23 37.34
N ARG A 246 7.78 -6.49 37.54
CA ARG A 246 7.23 -6.13 38.87
C ARG A 246 5.71 -6.01 38.81
N SER A 247 5.09 -5.81 39.95
CA SER A 247 3.67 -5.43 40.02
C SER A 247 3.45 -4.05 39.38
N THR A 248 2.35 -3.92 38.65
CA THR A 248 1.98 -2.72 37.91
C THR A 248 0.45 -2.59 37.85
N ASN A 249 -0.07 -1.66 37.07
CA ASN A 249 -1.48 -1.53 36.72
C ASN A 249 -1.64 -1.27 35.22
N VAL A 250 -2.89 -1.30 34.71
CA VAL A 250 -3.18 -1.14 33.29
C VAL A 250 -2.65 0.19 32.73
N THR A 251 -2.79 1.31 33.50
CA THR A 251 -2.31 2.63 33.07
C THR A 251 -0.78 2.63 32.88
N GLU A 252 -0.03 2.14 33.86
CA GLU A 252 1.44 2.08 33.77
C GLU A 252 1.90 1.08 32.73
N ALA A 253 1.23 -0.08 32.64
CA ALA A 253 1.51 -1.09 31.63
C ALA A 253 1.35 -0.56 30.20
N THR A 254 0.33 0.29 29.97
CA THR A 254 0.09 0.94 28.69
C THR A 254 1.15 1.99 28.39
N LYS A 255 1.43 2.88 29.35
CA LYS A 255 2.43 3.94 29.22
C LYS A 255 3.82 3.39 28.89
N MET A 256 4.21 2.30 29.53
CA MET A 256 5.54 1.68 29.39
C MET A 256 5.53 0.54 28.36
N SER A 257 4.39 0.27 27.71
CA SER A 257 4.24 -0.84 26.74
C SER A 257 4.71 -2.21 27.26
N ILE A 258 4.35 -2.54 28.51
CA ILE A 258 4.84 -3.73 29.21
C ILE A 258 4.22 -5.00 28.64
N ASN A 259 5.01 -5.85 28.00
CA ASN A 259 4.56 -7.03 27.29
C ASN A 259 3.85 -8.04 28.19
N VAL A 260 4.48 -8.39 29.32
CA VAL A 260 3.95 -9.42 30.24
C VAL A 260 2.67 -8.96 30.92
N ALA A 261 2.55 -7.68 31.25
CA ALA A 261 1.33 -7.13 31.82
C ALA A 261 0.17 -7.18 30.84
N TYR A 262 0.42 -6.90 29.55
CA TYR A 262 -0.59 -7.06 28.49
C TYR A 262 -0.95 -8.53 28.23
N ALA A 263 0.03 -9.45 28.36
CA ALA A 263 -0.26 -10.88 28.32
C ALA A 263 -1.16 -11.30 29.48
N GLU A 264 -0.95 -10.76 30.68
CA GLU A 264 -1.86 -10.98 31.80
C GLU A 264 -3.25 -10.40 31.56
N MET A 265 -3.34 -9.20 30.98
CA MET A 265 -4.66 -8.65 30.58
C MET A 265 -5.36 -9.61 29.63
N LEU A 266 -4.71 -10.02 28.54
CA LEU A 266 -5.28 -10.91 27.54
C LEU A 266 -5.68 -12.28 28.14
N SER A 267 -4.93 -12.82 29.09
CA SER A 267 -5.25 -14.09 29.76
C SER A 267 -6.52 -14.02 30.63
N ARG A 268 -6.95 -12.81 30.99
CA ARG A 268 -8.20 -12.56 31.73
C ARG A 268 -9.39 -12.28 30.82
N MET A 269 -9.17 -12.18 29.50
CA MET A 269 -10.15 -11.84 28.49
C MET A 269 -10.43 -13.03 27.56
N ASP A 270 -11.47 -12.95 26.77
CA ASP A 270 -11.66 -13.81 25.61
C ASP A 270 -10.82 -13.30 24.43
N VAL A 271 -9.81 -14.07 24.01
CA VAL A 271 -8.95 -13.72 22.88
C VAL A 271 -9.75 -13.59 21.59
N CYS A 272 -10.82 -14.35 21.43
CA CYS A 272 -11.71 -14.27 20.28
C CYS A 272 -12.48 -12.93 20.26
N ALA A 273 -12.86 -12.39 21.42
CA ALA A 273 -13.50 -11.09 21.50
C ALA A 273 -12.55 -9.97 21.02
N VAL A 274 -11.27 -10.06 21.35
CA VAL A 274 -10.23 -9.12 20.89
C VAL A 274 -10.08 -9.15 19.37
N THR A 275 -10.01 -10.34 18.75
CA THR A 275 -9.88 -10.46 17.29
C THR A 275 -11.15 -10.03 16.56
N ASN A 276 -12.32 -10.33 17.12
CA ASN A 276 -13.61 -9.88 16.59
C ASN A 276 -13.75 -8.35 16.68
N PHE A 277 -13.32 -7.75 17.80
CA PHE A 277 -13.29 -6.30 17.94
C PHE A 277 -12.35 -5.68 16.90
N ALA A 278 -11.12 -6.19 16.73
CA ALA A 278 -10.18 -5.73 15.71
C ALA A 278 -10.82 -5.75 14.32
N SER A 279 -11.45 -6.88 13.94
CA SER A 279 -12.14 -7.01 12.65
C SER A 279 -13.31 -6.03 12.51
N SER A 280 -14.06 -5.74 13.59
CA SER A 280 -15.19 -4.81 13.57
C SER A 280 -14.82 -3.37 13.26
N ILE A 281 -13.53 -3.00 13.46
CA ILE A 281 -12.97 -1.70 13.13
C ILE A 281 -11.95 -1.77 11.99
N GLY A 282 -12.05 -2.82 11.13
CA GLY A 282 -11.30 -2.97 9.91
C GLY A 282 -9.86 -3.45 10.06
N VAL A 283 -9.44 -3.91 11.24
CA VAL A 283 -8.11 -4.52 11.43
C VAL A 283 -8.19 -6.02 11.18
N THR A 284 -7.78 -6.40 9.97
CA THR A 284 -7.77 -7.77 9.45
C THR A 284 -6.40 -8.09 8.87
N LYS A 285 -6.17 -9.34 8.49
CA LYS A 285 -5.06 -9.67 7.59
C LYS A 285 -5.23 -8.93 6.27
N ALA A 286 -4.17 -8.80 5.51
CA ALA A 286 -4.21 -8.01 4.26
C ALA A 286 -5.06 -8.65 3.14
N ASP A 287 -5.36 -9.94 3.22
CA ASP A 287 -6.32 -10.63 2.36
C ASP A 287 -7.80 -10.39 2.78
N GLY A 288 -8.02 -9.61 3.84
CA GLY A 288 -9.34 -9.33 4.40
C GLY A 288 -9.87 -10.37 5.38
N THR A 289 -9.15 -11.47 5.60
CA THR A 289 -9.55 -12.49 6.60
C THR A 289 -9.32 -12.01 8.04
N PRO A 290 -10.12 -12.46 9.02
CA PRO A 290 -9.89 -12.13 10.42
C PRO A 290 -8.52 -12.55 10.92
N LEU A 291 -7.99 -11.84 11.91
CA LEU A 291 -6.79 -12.25 12.63
C LEU A 291 -7.05 -13.55 13.40
N ASP A 292 -6.03 -14.41 13.46
CA ASP A 292 -6.12 -15.64 14.23
C ASP A 292 -6.15 -15.33 15.74
N ALA A 293 -7.08 -15.92 16.45
CA ALA A 293 -7.10 -15.87 17.92
C ALA A 293 -5.95 -16.74 18.46
N ARG A 294 -4.85 -16.09 18.86
CA ARG A 294 -3.62 -16.72 19.40
C ARG A 294 -3.07 -15.85 20.52
N PRO A 295 -2.39 -16.44 21.52
CA PRO A 295 -1.76 -15.67 22.61
C PRO A 295 -0.80 -14.58 22.12
N SER A 296 0.00 -14.86 21.10
CA SER A 296 1.02 -13.95 20.57
C SER A 296 0.44 -12.67 19.92
N ILE A 297 -0.88 -12.62 19.69
CA ILE A 297 -1.55 -11.41 19.17
C ILE A 297 -1.36 -10.21 20.13
N VAL A 298 -1.11 -10.46 21.41
CA VAL A 298 -0.82 -9.42 22.41
C VAL A 298 0.39 -8.56 22.04
N LEU A 299 1.30 -9.12 21.26
CA LEU A 299 2.50 -8.44 20.77
C LEU A 299 2.37 -7.97 19.32
N GLY A 300 1.19 -8.09 18.71
CA GLY A 300 0.94 -7.70 17.33
C GLY A 300 1.74 -8.53 16.34
N SER A 301 1.77 -9.86 16.52
CA SER A 301 2.61 -10.80 15.76
C SER A 301 2.06 -11.18 14.38
N GLN A 302 0.86 -10.74 14.03
CA GLN A 302 0.26 -11.03 12.73
C GLN A 302 0.29 -9.82 11.82
N ASN A 303 0.56 -10.03 10.54
CA ASN A 303 0.65 -8.96 9.58
C ASN A 303 -0.71 -8.31 9.31
N VAL A 304 -0.73 -6.98 9.31
CA VAL A 304 -1.89 -6.16 8.99
C VAL A 304 -1.48 -5.01 8.07
N PRO A 305 -2.37 -4.48 7.22
CA PRO A 305 -2.08 -3.27 6.45
C PRO A 305 -1.88 -2.07 7.37
N PRO A 306 -0.81 -1.28 7.23
CA PRO A 306 -0.63 -0.05 8.00
C PRO A 306 -1.82 0.92 7.92
N LEU A 307 -2.48 0.97 6.77
CA LEU A 307 -3.67 1.80 6.56
C LEU A 307 -4.84 1.37 7.47
N SER A 308 -5.03 0.06 7.67
CA SER A 308 -6.08 -0.45 8.56
C SER A 308 -5.80 -0.10 10.02
N MET A 309 -4.54 -0.16 10.45
CA MET A 309 -4.13 0.30 11.79
C MET A 309 -4.33 1.81 11.95
N ALA A 310 -3.96 2.61 10.94
CA ALA A 310 -4.21 4.05 10.96
C ALA A 310 -5.71 4.37 11.09
N ASN A 311 -6.58 3.61 10.40
CA ASN A 311 -8.03 3.78 10.49
C ASN A 311 -8.60 3.36 11.86
N ALA A 312 -8.05 2.31 12.48
CA ALA A 312 -8.42 1.93 13.85
C ALA A 312 -8.09 3.07 14.84
N TYR A 313 -6.92 3.69 14.74
CA TYR A 313 -6.58 4.85 15.56
C TYR A 313 -7.43 6.09 15.23
N ALA A 314 -7.77 6.31 13.96
CA ALA A 314 -8.72 7.35 13.58
C ALA A 314 -10.12 7.12 14.17
N THR A 315 -10.52 5.85 14.33
CA THR A 315 -11.77 5.46 15.03
C THR A 315 -11.72 5.88 16.49
N PHE A 316 -10.62 5.63 17.21
CA PHE A 316 -10.46 6.09 18.58
C PHE A 316 -10.46 7.62 18.67
N ALA A 317 -9.74 8.31 17.79
CA ALA A 317 -9.67 9.76 17.73
C ALA A 317 -11.02 10.44 17.45
N SER A 318 -11.94 9.74 16.79
CA SER A 318 -13.28 10.25 16.48
C SER A 318 -14.34 9.88 17.53
N GLY A 319 -13.93 9.35 18.69
CA GLY A 319 -14.84 8.92 19.73
C GLY A 319 -15.59 7.60 19.43
N GLY A 320 -14.96 6.71 18.64
CA GLY A 320 -15.49 5.37 18.31
C GLY A 320 -16.24 5.29 16.99
N LYS A 321 -16.21 6.35 16.16
CA LYS A 321 -16.81 6.31 14.83
C LYS A 321 -15.87 5.67 13.83
N TYR A 322 -16.11 4.40 13.51
CA TYR A 322 -15.43 3.72 12.41
C TYR A 322 -16.00 4.16 11.06
N CYS A 323 -15.13 4.50 10.14
CA CYS A 323 -15.46 4.81 8.74
C CYS A 323 -14.72 3.80 7.85
N LYS A 324 -15.52 3.05 7.08
CA LYS A 324 -15.01 2.05 6.14
C LYS A 324 -14.48 2.71 4.87
#